data_0d70df9681a42f03bcfe8fdf2f3688db
#
_entry.id   0d70df9681a42f03bcfe8fdf2f3688db
#
_cell.length_a   1.000
_cell.length_b   1.000
_cell.length_c   1.000
_cell.angle_alpha   90.00
_cell.angle_beta   90.00
_cell.angle_gamma   90.00
#
_symmetry.space_group_name_H-M   'P 1'
#
loop_
_entity.id
_entity.type
_entity.pdbx_description
1 polymer ?
#
loop_
_entity_poly.entity_id
_entity_poly.type
_entity_poly.pdbx_seq_one_letter_code
_entity_poly.pdbx_strand_id
1 'polypeptide(L)'
;MNIVFLQLFGQATAASKANFDSLYIPFRCIASDVYNKRPLILKKGDLGDAVRASMSFPAMFKPIEIDSILAYDGGIYNNFPVNVMRDTFHPDIIIGSAVSANPGKPKEGDIMGQLENMIMQKTDYSLPDSLGILMTFKYDDVNLMDFQRFDELHDIGYKRAIEMMDSIKSRIHRRITPEQVKVKRLAYKSNLPDFRFKRVNITGANEQQKQYIQKEFHENDSDVFTMEDVKRAYFRLLSDNIISEIIPHAVYNEKDQTYDLNLQVKMEANLSVRVGGNVSSSGSNQVYFGASYQNLNYYSKEFNFDGQLGRVYNNVQLAARIDFPTKLPTSYKFIASISTFDYFKEAKFFSNKDNPAFNKKREEFVKLKVSLPFLSRKKAEFGMGIARMEDRYFQTNIIDFSETKHDESTYSIFGGSIVLEGCLLYTSDAADEL
;
A
#
# COMPACT_ATOMS: atom_id res chain seq x y z
N MET A 1 -1.03 -0.53 -5.42
CA MET A 1 -0.48 0.24 -6.57
C MET A 1 -0.08 -0.67 -7.74
N ASN A 2 0.72 -1.74 -7.56
CA ASN A 2 1.24 -2.58 -8.66
C ASN A 2 0.16 -3.16 -9.58
N ILE A 3 -0.96 -3.63 -9.02
CA ILE A 3 -2.06 -4.22 -9.82
C ILE A 3 -2.75 -3.20 -10.72
N VAL A 4 -2.78 -1.92 -10.31
CA VAL A 4 -3.37 -0.83 -11.11
C VAL A 4 -2.51 -0.57 -12.36
N PHE A 5 -1.19 -0.57 -12.21
CA PHE A 5 -0.27 -0.42 -13.35
C PHE A 5 -0.40 -1.59 -14.33
N LEU A 6 -0.52 -2.83 -13.82
CA LEU A 6 -0.81 -3.98 -14.66
C LEU A 6 -2.11 -3.78 -15.46
N GLN A 7 -3.18 -3.35 -14.80
CA GLN A 7 -4.48 -3.14 -15.44
C GLN A 7 -4.44 -2.04 -16.51
N LEU A 8 -3.75 -0.93 -16.24
CA LEU A 8 -3.68 0.22 -17.14
C LEU A 8 -2.75 -0.03 -18.34
N PHE A 9 -1.64 -0.72 -18.14
CA PHE A 9 -0.56 -0.77 -19.12
C PHE A 9 -0.28 -2.16 -19.69
N GLY A 10 -0.76 -3.25 -19.08
CA GLY A 10 -0.43 -4.61 -19.48
C GLY A 10 -0.86 -4.96 -20.90
N GLN A 11 -2.04 -4.52 -21.36
CA GLN A 11 -2.50 -4.73 -22.73
C GLN A 11 -1.63 -3.95 -23.74
N ALA A 12 -1.26 -2.72 -23.42
CA ALA A 12 -0.39 -1.92 -24.28
C ALA A 12 1.03 -2.49 -24.36
N THR A 13 1.56 -3.00 -23.22
CA THR A 13 2.84 -3.73 -23.19
C THR A 13 2.80 -4.95 -24.11
N ALA A 14 1.73 -5.74 -24.03
CA ALA A 14 1.54 -6.92 -24.88
C ALA A 14 1.44 -6.56 -26.37
N ALA A 15 0.58 -5.61 -26.74
CA ALA A 15 0.37 -5.18 -28.11
C ALA A 15 1.63 -4.58 -28.76
N SER A 16 2.46 -3.88 -27.99
CA SER A 16 3.73 -3.31 -28.43
C SER A 16 4.90 -4.31 -28.38
N LYS A 17 4.67 -5.55 -27.91
CA LYS A 17 5.73 -6.53 -27.68
C LYS A 17 6.84 -5.97 -26.78
N ALA A 18 6.45 -5.23 -25.75
CA ALA A 18 7.34 -4.55 -24.81
C ALA A 18 8.33 -3.55 -25.46
N ASN A 19 8.07 -3.09 -26.67
CA ASN A 19 8.86 -2.04 -27.35
C ASN A 19 8.07 -0.74 -27.37
N PHE A 20 8.54 0.31 -26.70
CA PHE A 20 7.83 1.57 -26.58
C PHE A 20 7.79 2.40 -27.86
N ASP A 21 8.59 2.06 -28.88
CA ASP A 21 8.45 2.65 -30.22
C ASP A 21 7.23 2.12 -30.98
N SER A 22 6.73 0.95 -30.61
CA SER A 22 5.54 0.30 -31.19
C SER A 22 4.22 0.64 -30.46
N LEU A 23 4.25 1.50 -29.46
CA LEU A 23 3.04 2.01 -28.81
C LEU A 23 2.25 2.92 -29.77
N TYR A 24 0.97 3.17 -29.49
CA TYR A 24 0.14 4.10 -30.27
C TYR A 24 0.80 5.47 -30.49
N ILE A 25 1.49 5.97 -29.49
CA ILE A 25 2.41 7.10 -29.54
C ILE A 25 3.74 6.58 -29.01
N PRO A 26 4.84 6.66 -29.81
CA PRO A 26 6.16 6.27 -29.31
C PRO A 26 6.52 6.99 -28.01
N PHE A 27 7.07 6.26 -27.06
CA PHE A 27 7.20 6.74 -25.69
C PHE A 27 8.60 6.53 -25.11
N ARG A 28 9.03 7.46 -24.30
CA ARG A 28 10.22 7.33 -23.43
C ARG A 28 9.85 7.75 -22.02
N CYS A 29 10.43 7.06 -21.08
CA CYS A 29 10.25 7.31 -19.67
C CYS A 29 11.63 7.48 -19.02
N ILE A 30 11.76 8.45 -18.13
CA ILE A 30 13.02 8.68 -17.41
C ILE A 30 12.87 8.13 -16.00
N ALA A 31 13.83 7.33 -15.59
CA ALA A 31 14.03 6.92 -14.21
C ALA A 31 15.45 7.29 -13.76
N SER A 32 15.80 7.06 -12.51
CA SER A 32 17.10 7.39 -11.94
C SER A 32 17.78 6.18 -11.34
N ASP A 33 19.01 5.91 -11.78
CA ASP A 33 19.96 5.00 -11.14
C ASP A 33 20.74 5.82 -10.09
N VAL A 34 20.25 5.79 -8.84
CA VAL A 34 20.84 6.59 -7.76
C VAL A 34 22.23 6.07 -7.37
N TYR A 35 22.48 4.77 -7.52
CA TYR A 35 23.78 4.19 -7.23
C TYR A 35 24.88 4.71 -8.19
N ASN A 36 24.60 4.69 -9.50
CA ASN A 36 25.54 5.17 -10.51
C ASN A 36 25.37 6.65 -10.85
N LYS A 37 24.43 7.36 -10.19
CA LYS A 37 24.16 8.81 -10.36
C LYS A 37 23.90 9.22 -11.81
N ARG A 38 23.00 8.50 -12.49
CA ARG A 38 22.69 8.74 -13.90
C ARG A 38 21.20 8.56 -14.19
N PRO A 39 20.66 9.27 -15.20
CA PRO A 39 19.34 9.00 -15.69
C PRO A 39 19.29 7.66 -16.44
N LEU A 40 18.17 6.94 -16.33
CA LEU A 40 17.82 5.76 -17.09
C LEU A 40 16.76 6.12 -18.11
N ILE A 41 17.05 5.94 -19.39
CA ILE A 41 16.08 6.17 -20.48
C ILE A 41 15.41 4.84 -20.78
N LEU A 42 14.16 4.68 -20.34
CA LEU A 42 13.39 3.46 -20.52
C LEU A 42 12.67 3.50 -21.87
N LYS A 43 12.93 2.51 -22.71
CA LYS A 43 12.42 2.40 -24.09
C LYS A 43 11.80 1.05 -24.43
N LYS A 44 11.90 0.10 -23.51
CA LYS A 44 11.40 -1.28 -23.64
C LYS A 44 11.15 -1.89 -22.27
N GLY A 45 10.46 -3.01 -22.23
CA GLY A 45 10.13 -3.75 -21.01
C GLY A 45 8.66 -3.60 -20.66
N ASP A 46 8.32 -3.84 -19.41
CA ASP A 46 6.96 -3.60 -18.90
C ASP A 46 6.70 -2.08 -18.80
N LEU A 47 5.64 -1.62 -19.49
CA LEU A 47 5.31 -0.19 -19.50
C LEU A 47 4.84 0.29 -18.12
N GLY A 48 4.15 -0.57 -17.37
CA GLY A 48 3.70 -0.26 -16.01
C GLY A 48 4.88 -0.05 -15.06
N ASP A 49 5.90 -0.91 -15.16
CA ASP A 49 7.12 -0.77 -14.37
C ASP A 49 7.91 0.49 -14.74
N ALA A 50 8.01 0.79 -16.04
CA ALA A 50 8.71 1.99 -16.51
C ALA A 50 8.04 3.28 -15.98
N VAL A 51 6.71 3.37 -16.09
CA VAL A 51 5.96 4.52 -15.57
C VAL A 51 6.06 4.59 -14.05
N ARG A 52 5.95 3.44 -13.36
CA ARG A 52 6.10 3.38 -11.90
C ARG A 52 7.48 3.84 -11.44
N ALA A 53 8.55 3.39 -12.11
CA ALA A 53 9.91 3.82 -11.80
C ALA A 53 10.06 5.34 -11.91
N SER A 54 9.52 5.92 -12.99
CA SER A 54 9.59 7.36 -13.27
C SER A 54 8.88 8.24 -12.24
N MET A 55 7.98 7.68 -11.43
CA MET A 55 7.25 8.39 -10.39
C MET A 55 7.60 7.93 -8.97
N SER A 56 8.63 7.08 -8.82
CA SER A 56 9.05 6.55 -7.52
C SER A 56 9.93 7.54 -6.76
N PHE A 57 9.32 8.64 -6.26
CA PHE A 57 10.02 9.64 -5.49
C PHE A 57 10.51 9.06 -4.15
N PRO A 58 11.80 9.24 -3.79
CA PRO A 58 12.36 8.74 -2.54
C PRO A 58 11.58 9.19 -1.30
N ALA A 59 11.50 8.32 -0.30
CA ALA A 59 10.76 8.48 0.94
C ALA A 59 9.22 8.46 0.81
N MET A 60 8.65 8.62 -0.40
CA MET A 60 7.21 8.56 -0.63
C MET A 60 6.78 7.24 -1.26
N PHE A 61 7.53 6.77 -2.25
CA PHE A 61 7.24 5.52 -2.95
C PHE A 61 8.42 4.57 -2.89
N LYS A 62 8.12 3.27 -2.81
CA LYS A 62 9.16 2.25 -2.93
C LYS A 62 9.73 2.26 -4.35
N PRO A 63 11.05 2.22 -4.49
CA PRO A 63 11.68 2.07 -5.80
C PRO A 63 11.31 0.73 -6.44
N ILE A 64 11.49 0.63 -7.74
CA ILE A 64 11.27 -0.63 -8.47
C ILE A 64 12.58 -1.10 -9.10
N GLU A 65 12.75 -2.41 -9.16
CA GLU A 65 13.91 -3.01 -9.81
C GLU A 65 13.64 -3.19 -11.31
N ILE A 66 14.47 -2.57 -12.15
CA ILE A 66 14.45 -2.71 -13.61
C ILE A 66 15.85 -3.16 -14.07
N ASP A 67 15.94 -4.30 -14.72
CA ASP A 67 17.20 -4.88 -15.18
C ASP A 67 18.27 -4.93 -14.06
N SER A 68 17.89 -5.36 -12.85
CA SER A 68 18.73 -5.41 -11.64
C SER A 68 19.22 -4.05 -11.13
N ILE A 69 18.64 -2.95 -11.60
CA ILE A 69 18.90 -1.60 -11.11
C ILE A 69 17.69 -1.14 -10.28
N LEU A 70 17.96 -0.69 -9.07
CA LEU A 70 16.94 -0.08 -8.23
C LEU A 70 16.65 1.34 -8.74
N ALA A 71 15.54 1.48 -9.46
CA ALA A 71 15.15 2.69 -10.17
C ALA A 71 14.24 3.58 -9.32
N TYR A 72 14.52 4.86 -9.32
CA TYR A 72 13.78 5.93 -8.66
C TYR A 72 13.25 6.93 -9.67
N ASP A 73 12.52 7.95 -9.19
CA ASP A 73 11.95 9.03 -9.97
C ASP A 73 12.98 9.69 -10.90
N GLY A 74 12.61 9.84 -12.15
CA GLY A 74 13.48 10.42 -13.17
C GLY A 74 13.83 11.88 -12.96
N GLY A 75 12.99 12.60 -12.22
CA GLY A 75 13.18 13.99 -11.87
C GLY A 75 14.43 14.25 -11.04
N ILE A 76 15.00 13.22 -10.39
CA ILE A 76 16.27 13.35 -9.64
C ILE A 76 17.41 13.82 -10.53
N TYR A 77 17.51 13.28 -11.76
CA TYR A 77 18.64 13.59 -12.67
C TYR A 77 18.22 14.27 -13.98
N ASN A 78 16.99 14.12 -14.43
CA ASN A 78 16.50 14.73 -15.67
C ASN A 78 14.98 14.94 -15.63
N ASN A 79 14.55 16.02 -14.99
CA ASN A 79 13.12 16.35 -14.79
C ASN A 79 12.48 17.03 -16.00
N PHE A 80 13.28 17.45 -17.00
CA PHE A 80 12.78 18.05 -18.23
C PHE A 80 13.60 17.54 -19.45
N PRO A 81 13.32 16.33 -19.96
CA PRO A 81 14.18 15.57 -20.86
C PRO A 81 14.10 16.01 -22.32
N VAL A 82 14.32 17.30 -22.63
CA VAL A 82 14.36 17.85 -23.99
C VAL A 82 15.43 17.19 -24.83
N ASN A 83 16.59 16.92 -24.24
CA ASN A 83 17.69 16.20 -24.90
C ASN A 83 17.26 14.80 -25.35
N VAL A 84 16.55 14.05 -24.52
CA VAL A 84 16.05 12.71 -24.87
C VAL A 84 15.03 12.78 -26.00
N MET A 85 14.11 13.75 -25.93
CA MET A 85 13.10 13.98 -26.98
C MET A 85 13.77 14.28 -28.32
N ARG A 86 14.70 15.24 -28.35
CA ARG A 86 15.43 15.64 -29.54
C ARG A 86 16.23 14.48 -30.15
N ASP A 87 17.02 13.82 -29.31
CA ASP A 87 18.00 12.84 -29.78
C ASP A 87 17.36 11.46 -30.12
N THR A 88 16.15 11.21 -29.61
CA THR A 88 15.47 9.93 -29.88
C THR A 88 14.46 10.06 -31.03
N PHE A 89 13.65 11.13 -31.03
CA PHE A 89 12.50 11.23 -31.94
C PHE A 89 12.74 12.20 -33.11
N HIS A 90 13.79 13.03 -33.02
CA HIS A 90 14.11 14.06 -34.04
C HIS A 90 12.88 14.86 -34.51
N PRO A 91 12.09 15.41 -33.59
CA PRO A 91 10.83 16.08 -33.93
C PRO A 91 11.08 17.42 -34.61
N ASP A 92 10.17 17.83 -35.50
CA ASP A 92 10.19 19.17 -36.10
C ASP A 92 9.95 20.27 -35.06
N ILE A 93 9.10 19.99 -34.07
CA ILE A 93 8.77 20.91 -32.98
C ILE A 93 8.56 20.12 -31.68
N ILE A 94 9.11 20.64 -30.58
CA ILE A 94 8.91 20.13 -29.23
C ILE A 94 7.90 21.03 -28.52
N ILE A 95 6.88 20.43 -27.88
CA ILE A 95 6.02 21.14 -26.92
C ILE A 95 6.47 20.69 -25.54
N GLY A 96 7.07 21.58 -24.77
CA GLY A 96 7.53 21.34 -23.41
C GLY A 96 6.52 21.86 -22.38
N SER A 97 6.15 21.04 -21.42
CA SER A 97 5.30 21.43 -20.27
C SER A 97 6.14 21.35 -18.99
N ALA A 98 6.52 22.49 -18.44
CA ALA A 98 7.31 22.59 -17.24
C ALA A 98 6.43 23.01 -16.05
N VAL A 99 5.97 22.04 -15.30
CA VAL A 99 5.10 22.23 -14.11
C VAL A 99 5.89 22.35 -12.82
N SER A 100 7.20 22.15 -12.86
CA SER A 100 8.13 22.19 -11.74
C SER A 100 9.25 23.19 -12.02
N ALA A 101 9.92 23.62 -10.97
CA ALA A 101 11.14 24.42 -11.01
C ALA A 101 12.20 23.74 -10.15
N ASN A 102 13.45 24.18 -10.26
CA ASN A 102 14.49 23.71 -9.35
C ASN A 102 14.14 24.09 -7.90
N PRO A 103 14.41 23.20 -6.93
CA PRO A 103 14.13 23.48 -5.52
C PRO A 103 14.74 24.82 -5.09
N GLY A 104 13.97 25.62 -4.35
CA GLY A 104 14.42 26.85 -3.75
C GLY A 104 15.40 26.61 -2.60
N LYS A 105 15.83 27.68 -1.93
CA LYS A 105 16.64 27.55 -0.71
C LYS A 105 15.84 26.81 0.37
N PRO A 106 16.39 25.75 0.98
CA PRO A 106 15.69 25.01 2.01
C PRO A 106 15.43 25.88 3.24
N LYS A 107 14.26 25.68 3.89
CA LYS A 107 13.89 26.34 5.14
C LYS A 107 14.18 25.42 6.32
N GLU A 108 14.49 26.00 7.49
CA GLU A 108 14.90 25.24 8.68
C GLU A 108 13.87 24.20 9.15
N GLY A 109 12.59 24.46 9.04
CA GLY A 109 11.51 23.53 9.44
C GLY A 109 10.99 22.61 8.31
N ASP A 110 11.49 22.74 7.09
CA ASP A 110 11.01 22.00 5.93
C ASP A 110 11.94 20.82 5.61
N ILE A 111 11.70 19.71 6.30
CA ILE A 111 12.51 18.48 6.13
C ILE A 111 12.41 17.95 4.70
N MET A 112 11.21 17.99 4.08
CA MET A 112 11.01 17.47 2.74
C MET A 112 11.75 18.30 1.69
N GLY A 113 11.66 19.64 1.76
CA GLY A 113 12.43 20.53 0.89
C GLY A 113 13.94 20.42 1.10
N GLN A 114 14.40 20.12 2.30
CA GLN A 114 15.81 19.83 2.56
C GLN A 114 16.26 18.54 1.88
N LEU A 115 15.49 17.46 2.00
CA LEU A 115 15.76 16.18 1.34
C LEU A 115 15.72 16.33 -0.20
N GLU A 116 14.75 17.06 -0.72
CA GLU A 116 14.64 17.36 -2.14
C GLU A 116 15.91 18.07 -2.65
N ASN A 117 16.38 19.10 -1.95
CA ASN A 117 17.61 19.81 -2.30
C ASN A 117 18.88 18.93 -2.22
N MET A 118 18.88 17.90 -1.37
CA MET A 118 20.01 16.96 -1.24
C MET A 118 20.03 15.91 -2.35
N ILE A 119 18.85 15.50 -2.83
CA ILE A 119 18.69 14.37 -3.75
C ILE A 119 18.62 14.81 -5.20
N MET A 120 17.86 15.88 -5.49
CA MET A 120 17.61 16.33 -6.85
C MET A 120 18.78 17.15 -7.42
N GLN A 121 19.15 16.83 -8.65
CA GLN A 121 20.07 17.67 -9.41
C GLN A 121 19.31 18.85 -10.03
N LYS A 122 20.04 19.96 -10.26
CA LYS A 122 19.47 21.09 -11.01
C LYS A 122 19.16 20.68 -12.44
N THR A 123 17.93 20.84 -12.82
CA THR A 123 17.43 20.57 -14.17
C THR A 123 17.47 21.86 -15.00
N ASP A 124 17.89 21.74 -16.25
CA ASP A 124 17.75 22.82 -17.26
C ASP A 124 16.35 22.73 -17.87
N TYR A 125 15.48 23.68 -17.50
CA TYR A 125 14.11 23.79 -18.03
C TYR A 125 14.03 24.67 -19.27
N SER A 126 15.15 24.99 -19.92
CA SER A 126 15.14 25.79 -21.12
C SER A 126 14.71 24.97 -22.35
N LEU A 127 13.92 25.59 -23.22
CA LEU A 127 13.59 25.11 -24.54
C LEU A 127 13.76 26.28 -25.51
N PRO A 128 14.81 26.29 -26.35
CA PRO A 128 15.02 27.35 -27.33
C PRO A 128 13.81 27.50 -28.28
N ASP A 129 13.42 28.72 -28.60
CA ASP A 129 12.29 29.01 -29.50
C ASP A 129 12.45 28.35 -30.87
N SER A 130 13.68 28.15 -31.35
CA SER A 130 13.95 27.44 -32.60
C SER A 130 13.58 25.96 -32.55
N LEU A 131 13.56 25.35 -31.36
CA LEU A 131 13.26 23.91 -31.16
C LEU A 131 11.81 23.66 -30.76
N GLY A 132 11.15 24.63 -30.12
CA GLY A 132 9.84 24.32 -29.63
C GLY A 132 9.08 25.44 -28.95
N ILE A 133 8.06 25.06 -28.23
CA ILE A 133 7.16 25.92 -27.46
C ILE A 133 7.20 25.48 -26.01
N LEU A 134 7.63 26.35 -25.10
CA LEU A 134 7.69 26.06 -23.68
C LEU A 134 6.46 26.62 -22.96
N MET A 135 5.70 25.76 -22.30
CA MET A 135 4.64 26.13 -21.38
C MET A 135 5.18 26.01 -19.94
N THR A 136 5.25 27.13 -19.24
CA THR A 136 5.67 27.19 -17.84
C THR A 136 4.47 27.46 -16.95
N PHE A 137 4.45 26.81 -15.80
CA PHE A 137 3.45 26.99 -14.76
C PHE A 137 4.17 27.35 -13.46
N LYS A 138 3.61 28.28 -12.71
CA LYS A 138 4.10 28.64 -11.38
C LYS A 138 3.02 28.36 -10.37
N TYR A 139 3.33 27.48 -9.44
CA TYR A 139 2.45 27.11 -8.35
C TYR A 139 3.19 27.40 -7.03
N ASP A 140 2.95 28.58 -6.46
CA ASP A 140 3.64 29.03 -5.26
C ASP A 140 3.11 28.34 -3.98
N ASP A 141 1.92 27.75 -4.05
CA ASP A 141 1.16 27.19 -2.93
C ASP A 141 0.78 25.71 -3.09
N VAL A 142 1.40 25.00 -4.03
CA VAL A 142 1.13 23.57 -4.30
C VAL A 142 2.28 22.73 -3.77
N ASN A 143 1.93 21.76 -2.93
CA ASN A 143 2.87 20.78 -2.40
C ASN A 143 2.79 19.46 -3.19
N LEU A 144 3.85 18.67 -3.10
CA LEU A 144 3.98 17.38 -3.78
C LEU A 144 2.84 16.39 -3.44
N MET A 145 2.16 16.57 -2.29
CA MET A 145 1.08 15.70 -1.79
C MET A 145 -0.34 16.22 -2.02
N ASP A 146 -0.49 17.35 -2.71
CA ASP A 146 -1.79 18.01 -2.89
C ASP A 146 -2.65 17.34 -3.99
N PHE A 147 -2.73 16.01 -3.99
CA PHE A 147 -3.53 15.24 -4.96
C PHE A 147 -5.02 15.58 -4.95
N GLN A 148 -5.54 16.12 -3.85
CA GLN A 148 -6.94 16.55 -3.74
C GLN A 148 -7.26 17.78 -4.60
N ARG A 149 -6.25 18.54 -5.04
CA ARG A 149 -6.40 19.72 -5.91
C ARG A 149 -6.33 19.37 -7.41
N PHE A 150 -6.48 18.10 -7.77
CA PHE A 150 -6.33 17.63 -9.15
C PHE A 150 -7.18 18.42 -10.14
N ASP A 151 -8.48 18.62 -9.88
CA ASP A 151 -9.39 19.32 -10.78
C ASP A 151 -8.99 20.79 -10.99
N GLU A 152 -8.59 21.48 -9.91
CA GLU A 152 -8.09 22.86 -9.97
C GLU A 152 -6.85 22.96 -10.84
N LEU A 153 -5.86 22.07 -10.59
CA LEU A 153 -4.59 22.07 -11.33
C LEU A 153 -4.79 21.70 -12.81
N HIS A 154 -5.70 20.76 -13.09
CA HIS A 154 -6.11 20.41 -14.44
C HIS A 154 -6.70 21.64 -15.18
N ASP A 155 -7.62 22.36 -14.56
CA ASP A 155 -8.26 23.54 -15.17
C ASP A 155 -7.26 24.66 -15.43
N ILE A 156 -6.31 24.89 -14.54
CA ILE A 156 -5.22 25.86 -14.76
C ILE A 156 -4.39 25.45 -15.96
N GLY A 157 -4.00 24.17 -16.05
CA GLY A 157 -3.22 23.65 -17.16
C GLY A 157 -3.96 23.75 -18.49
N TYR A 158 -5.26 23.41 -18.51
CA TYR A 158 -6.11 23.50 -19.68
C TYR A 158 -6.26 24.93 -20.19
N LYS A 159 -6.58 25.88 -19.31
CA LYS A 159 -6.68 27.31 -19.65
C LYS A 159 -5.37 27.83 -20.25
N ARG A 160 -4.25 27.50 -19.63
CA ARG A 160 -2.92 27.91 -20.12
C ARG A 160 -2.63 27.36 -21.52
N ALA A 161 -2.97 26.09 -21.77
CA ALA A 161 -2.78 25.49 -23.10
C ALA A 161 -3.65 26.15 -24.16
N ILE A 162 -4.90 26.54 -23.84
CA ILE A 162 -5.81 27.28 -24.75
C ILE A 162 -5.27 28.67 -25.05
N GLU A 163 -4.76 29.41 -24.07
CA GLU A 163 -4.13 30.72 -24.27
C GLU A 163 -2.97 30.66 -25.28
N MET A 164 -2.20 29.56 -25.27
CA MET A 164 -1.07 29.34 -26.15
C MET A 164 -1.45 28.73 -27.52
N MET A 165 -2.71 28.42 -27.73
CA MET A 165 -3.17 27.65 -28.89
C MET A 165 -2.84 28.32 -30.22
N ASP A 166 -2.92 29.66 -30.32
CA ASP A 166 -2.59 30.40 -31.54
C ASP A 166 -1.09 30.29 -31.86
N SER A 167 -0.23 30.40 -30.87
CA SER A 167 1.22 30.16 -31.02
C SER A 167 1.52 28.73 -31.48
N ILE A 168 0.83 27.73 -30.89
CA ILE A 168 0.98 26.32 -31.28
C ILE A 168 0.51 26.15 -32.75
N LYS A 169 -0.66 26.66 -33.10
CA LYS A 169 -1.22 26.52 -34.46
C LYS A 169 -0.42 27.25 -35.54
N SER A 170 0.25 28.35 -35.21
CA SER A 170 1.10 29.07 -36.17
C SER A 170 2.34 28.29 -36.57
N ARG A 171 2.82 27.40 -35.70
CA ARG A 171 4.03 26.61 -35.94
C ARG A 171 3.76 25.17 -36.37
N ILE A 172 2.58 24.61 -36.07
CA ILE A 172 2.17 23.26 -36.44
C ILE A 172 1.09 23.35 -37.53
N HIS A 173 1.45 23.06 -38.75
CA HIS A 173 0.53 23.18 -39.91
C HIS A 173 -0.24 21.91 -40.20
N ARG A 174 0.26 20.75 -39.78
CA ARG A 174 -0.42 19.46 -39.92
C ARG A 174 -1.70 19.43 -39.09
N ARG A 175 -2.81 19.06 -39.72
CA ARG A 175 -4.14 18.94 -39.08
C ARG A 175 -4.64 17.50 -39.22
N ILE A 176 -5.27 17.02 -38.18
CA ILE A 176 -6.00 15.75 -38.13
C ILE A 176 -7.38 16.04 -37.54
N THR A 177 -8.42 15.49 -38.15
CA THR A 177 -9.78 15.69 -37.63
C THR A 177 -10.05 14.84 -36.40
N PRO A 178 -10.97 15.25 -35.51
CA PRO A 178 -11.36 14.43 -34.36
C PRO A 178 -11.82 13.02 -34.74
N GLU A 179 -12.50 12.89 -35.87
CA GLU A 179 -13.00 11.62 -36.43
C GLU A 179 -11.82 10.71 -36.81
N GLN A 180 -10.81 11.24 -37.48
CA GLN A 180 -9.61 10.50 -37.83
C GLN A 180 -8.85 10.02 -36.58
N VAL A 181 -8.78 10.87 -35.54
CA VAL A 181 -8.18 10.48 -34.27
C VAL A 181 -8.98 9.34 -33.61
N LYS A 182 -10.31 9.46 -33.60
CA LYS A 182 -11.22 8.45 -33.05
C LYS A 182 -11.07 7.10 -33.78
N VAL A 183 -11.05 7.11 -35.11
CA VAL A 183 -10.84 5.89 -35.92
C VAL A 183 -9.52 5.24 -35.62
N LYS A 184 -8.41 5.99 -35.53
CA LYS A 184 -7.09 5.44 -35.18
C LYS A 184 -7.05 4.85 -33.75
N ARG A 185 -7.70 5.53 -32.80
CA ARG A 185 -7.79 5.03 -31.42
C ARG A 185 -8.60 3.73 -31.33
N LEU A 186 -9.73 3.67 -32.05
CA LEU A 186 -10.54 2.45 -32.07
C LEU A 186 -9.78 1.30 -32.73
N ALA A 187 -9.10 1.53 -33.87
CA ALA A 187 -8.27 0.52 -34.51
C ALA A 187 -7.12 0.02 -33.61
N TYR A 188 -6.49 0.91 -32.84
CA TYR A 188 -5.49 0.50 -31.86
C TYR A 188 -6.12 -0.33 -30.73
N LYS A 189 -7.23 0.14 -30.16
CA LYS A 189 -7.92 -0.56 -29.07
C LYS A 189 -8.41 -1.94 -29.47
N SER A 190 -8.90 -2.13 -30.71
CA SER A 190 -9.36 -3.43 -31.20
C SER A 190 -8.22 -4.46 -31.37
N ASN A 191 -6.98 -4.01 -31.42
CA ASN A 191 -5.79 -4.87 -31.48
C ASN A 191 -5.19 -5.19 -30.09
N LEU A 192 -5.74 -4.61 -29.01
CA LEU A 192 -5.30 -4.94 -27.66
C LEU A 192 -5.82 -6.33 -27.28
N PRO A 193 -4.96 -7.25 -26.84
CA PRO A 193 -5.42 -8.56 -26.41
C PRO A 193 -6.18 -8.45 -25.08
N ASP A 194 -7.34 -9.11 -24.99
CA ASP A 194 -8.15 -9.15 -23.79
C ASP A 194 -7.42 -9.85 -22.63
N PHE A 195 -7.58 -9.34 -21.41
CA PHE A 195 -7.02 -9.97 -20.22
C PHE A 195 -7.70 -11.32 -19.94
N ARG A 196 -7.08 -12.36 -20.45
CA ARG A 196 -7.40 -13.76 -20.20
C ARG A 196 -6.15 -14.46 -19.72
N PHE A 197 -6.10 -14.81 -18.45
CA PHE A 197 -4.93 -15.43 -17.82
C PHE A 197 -5.11 -16.96 -17.77
N LYS A 198 -4.01 -17.69 -17.99
CA LYS A 198 -4.04 -19.17 -17.99
C LYS A 198 -3.07 -19.77 -16.97
N ARG A 199 -1.89 -19.20 -16.81
CA ARG A 199 -0.86 -19.70 -15.92
C ARG A 199 -0.48 -18.66 -14.89
N VAL A 200 -0.15 -19.11 -13.67
CA VAL A 200 0.41 -18.28 -12.60
C VAL A 200 1.79 -18.82 -12.26
N ASN A 201 2.81 -18.01 -12.53
CA ASN A 201 4.21 -18.30 -12.21
C ASN A 201 4.60 -17.45 -10.99
N ILE A 202 5.15 -18.08 -9.96
CA ILE A 202 5.44 -17.43 -8.69
C ILE A 202 6.92 -17.53 -8.39
N THR A 203 7.55 -16.40 -8.06
CA THR A 203 8.92 -16.29 -7.60
C THR A 203 8.97 -15.64 -6.22
N GLY A 204 10.05 -15.87 -5.46
CA GLY A 204 10.21 -15.29 -4.10
C GLY A 204 9.50 -16.05 -2.98
N ALA A 205 8.91 -17.23 -3.28
CA ALA A 205 8.22 -18.08 -2.33
C ALA A 205 8.71 -19.54 -2.45
N ASN A 206 8.61 -20.32 -1.36
CA ASN A 206 8.89 -21.76 -1.37
C ASN A 206 7.73 -22.54 -2.02
N GLU A 207 7.91 -23.84 -2.29
CA GLU A 207 6.93 -24.65 -3.03
C GLU A 207 5.56 -24.74 -2.34
N GLN A 208 5.52 -24.79 -1.00
CA GLN A 208 4.26 -24.85 -0.26
C GLN A 208 3.51 -23.48 -0.32
N GLN A 209 4.26 -22.39 -0.21
CA GLN A 209 3.73 -21.04 -0.37
C GLN A 209 3.23 -20.78 -1.79
N LYS A 210 3.95 -21.27 -2.81
CA LYS A 210 3.49 -21.19 -4.21
C LYS A 210 2.16 -21.91 -4.39
N GLN A 211 1.99 -23.11 -3.81
CA GLN A 211 0.74 -23.85 -3.89
C GLN A 211 -0.41 -23.10 -3.18
N TYR A 212 -0.13 -22.47 -2.04
CA TYR A 212 -1.11 -21.62 -1.36
C TYR A 212 -1.55 -20.46 -2.26
N ILE A 213 -0.57 -19.70 -2.79
CA ILE A 213 -0.84 -18.56 -3.66
C ILE A 213 -1.59 -18.99 -4.94
N GLN A 214 -1.20 -20.09 -5.57
CA GLN A 214 -1.87 -20.60 -6.77
C GLN A 214 -3.34 -20.93 -6.53
N LYS A 215 -3.69 -21.50 -5.37
CA LYS A 215 -5.09 -21.83 -5.03
C LYS A 215 -5.99 -20.60 -4.99
N GLU A 216 -5.45 -19.43 -4.63
CA GLU A 216 -6.20 -18.19 -4.57
C GLU A 216 -6.66 -17.70 -5.96
N PHE A 217 -5.95 -18.10 -7.04
CA PHE A 217 -6.29 -17.75 -8.42
C PHE A 217 -7.21 -18.80 -9.10
N HIS A 218 -7.23 -20.04 -8.63
CA HIS A 218 -8.00 -21.14 -9.22
C HIS A 218 -9.30 -21.45 -8.44
N GLU A 219 -9.98 -20.42 -7.95
CA GLU A 219 -11.23 -20.55 -7.20
C GLU A 219 -12.38 -21.12 -8.04
N ASN A 220 -12.36 -20.86 -9.36
CA ASN A 220 -13.28 -21.42 -10.34
C ASN A 220 -12.58 -22.56 -11.10
N ASP A 221 -13.27 -23.66 -11.37
CA ASP A 221 -12.75 -24.82 -12.13
C ASP A 221 -12.48 -24.47 -13.63
N SER A 222 -12.30 -23.21 -13.99
CA SER A 222 -12.00 -22.77 -15.35
C SER A 222 -10.49 -22.66 -15.56
N ASP A 223 -10.00 -23.18 -16.68
CA ASP A 223 -8.59 -23.09 -17.08
C ASP A 223 -8.12 -21.64 -17.38
N VAL A 224 -9.04 -20.69 -17.43
CA VAL A 224 -8.78 -19.29 -17.75
C VAL A 224 -9.51 -18.38 -16.75
N PHE A 225 -8.79 -17.41 -16.19
CA PHE A 225 -9.32 -16.44 -15.25
C PHE A 225 -9.18 -15.01 -15.77
N THR A 226 -10.02 -14.12 -15.27
CA THR A 226 -10.14 -12.73 -15.72
C THR A 226 -9.27 -11.77 -14.90
N MET A 227 -9.17 -10.50 -15.33
CA MET A 227 -8.51 -9.46 -14.55
C MET A 227 -9.20 -9.22 -13.19
N GLU A 228 -10.53 -9.39 -13.11
CA GLU A 228 -11.25 -9.27 -11.84
C GLU A 228 -10.89 -10.40 -10.87
N ASP A 229 -10.69 -11.62 -11.36
CA ASP A 229 -10.22 -12.74 -10.54
C ASP A 229 -8.79 -12.46 -10.04
N VAL A 230 -7.93 -11.91 -10.92
CA VAL A 230 -6.55 -11.49 -10.54
C VAL A 230 -6.58 -10.44 -9.44
N LYS A 231 -7.40 -9.40 -9.58
CA LYS A 231 -7.55 -8.35 -8.56
C LYS A 231 -8.02 -8.93 -7.22
N ARG A 232 -9.04 -9.78 -7.25
CA ARG A 232 -9.60 -10.41 -6.05
C ARG A 232 -8.55 -11.22 -5.31
N ALA A 233 -7.85 -12.11 -6.02
CA ALA A 233 -6.77 -12.91 -5.46
C ALA A 233 -5.61 -12.05 -4.95
N TYR A 234 -5.20 -11.05 -5.71
CA TYR A 234 -4.13 -10.12 -5.35
C TYR A 234 -4.40 -9.40 -4.02
N PHE A 235 -5.60 -8.84 -3.85
CA PHE A 235 -5.92 -8.12 -2.62
C PHE A 235 -6.13 -9.07 -1.44
N ARG A 236 -6.65 -10.28 -1.67
CA ARG A 236 -6.77 -11.30 -0.64
C ARG A 236 -5.40 -11.72 -0.12
N LEU A 237 -4.45 -11.97 -1.02
CA LEU A 237 -3.08 -12.30 -0.66
C LEU A 237 -2.37 -11.17 0.09
N LEU A 238 -2.56 -9.90 -0.32
CA LEU A 238 -1.99 -8.75 0.40
C LEU A 238 -2.64 -8.49 1.76
N SER A 239 -3.83 -9.03 2.02
CA SER A 239 -4.44 -8.97 3.35
C SER A 239 -3.81 -9.97 4.33
N ASP A 240 -3.00 -10.90 3.85
CA ASP A 240 -2.22 -11.81 4.67
C ASP A 240 -0.91 -11.14 5.11
N ASN A 241 -0.72 -11.01 6.42
CA ASN A 241 0.42 -10.30 7.00
C ASN A 241 1.79 -10.91 6.67
N ILE A 242 1.83 -12.13 6.12
CA ILE A 242 3.05 -12.83 5.72
C ILE A 242 3.58 -12.33 4.38
N ILE A 243 2.70 -11.77 3.54
CA ILE A 243 3.07 -11.28 2.21
C ILE A 243 3.20 -9.76 2.26
N SER A 244 4.44 -9.27 2.18
CA SER A 244 4.71 -7.83 2.26
C SER A 244 4.53 -7.10 0.95
N GLU A 245 4.75 -7.80 -0.17
CA GLU A 245 4.64 -7.20 -1.50
C GLU A 245 4.38 -8.27 -2.56
N ILE A 246 3.56 -7.91 -3.55
CA ILE A 246 3.36 -8.68 -4.77
C ILE A 246 3.55 -7.73 -5.95
N ILE A 247 4.46 -8.08 -6.86
CA ILE A 247 4.68 -7.37 -8.12
C ILE A 247 4.16 -8.28 -9.24
N PRO A 248 3.00 -7.97 -9.83
CA PRO A 248 2.40 -8.76 -10.88
C PRO A 248 2.85 -8.27 -12.25
N HIS A 249 3.22 -9.17 -13.15
CA HIS A 249 3.47 -8.90 -14.56
C HIS A 249 2.60 -9.82 -15.43
N ALA A 250 2.05 -9.30 -16.51
CA ALA A 250 1.29 -10.05 -17.49
C ALA A 250 2.12 -10.24 -18.77
N VAL A 251 2.51 -11.47 -19.06
CA VAL A 251 3.26 -11.81 -20.28
C VAL A 251 2.31 -12.48 -21.26
N TYR A 252 2.09 -11.82 -22.40
CA TYR A 252 1.17 -12.33 -23.43
C TYR A 252 1.80 -13.47 -24.22
N ASN A 253 1.07 -14.56 -24.35
CA ASN A 253 1.43 -15.72 -25.16
C ASN A 253 0.63 -15.71 -26.47
N GLU A 254 1.29 -15.39 -27.58
CA GLU A 254 0.64 -15.32 -28.90
C GLU A 254 0.02 -16.66 -29.37
N LYS A 255 0.60 -17.81 -28.94
CA LYS A 255 0.11 -19.14 -29.34
C LYS A 255 -1.22 -19.49 -28.67
N ASP A 256 -1.32 -19.20 -27.40
CA ASP A 256 -2.51 -19.52 -26.60
C ASP A 256 -3.54 -18.37 -26.59
N GLN A 257 -3.16 -17.17 -27.07
CA GLN A 257 -3.94 -15.91 -26.97
C GLN A 257 -4.39 -15.63 -25.54
N THR A 258 -3.52 -15.92 -24.57
CA THR A 258 -3.72 -15.72 -23.14
C THR A 258 -2.50 -15.10 -22.50
N TYR A 259 -2.65 -14.61 -21.28
CA TYR A 259 -1.52 -14.11 -20.50
C TYR A 259 -1.04 -15.16 -19.49
N ASP A 260 0.26 -15.20 -19.29
CA ASP A 260 0.88 -15.78 -18.12
C ASP A 260 1.03 -14.68 -17.05
N LEU A 261 0.48 -14.92 -15.88
CA LEU A 261 0.61 -14.03 -14.73
C LEU A 261 1.87 -14.40 -13.95
N ASN A 262 2.89 -13.55 -14.02
CA ASN A 262 4.11 -13.72 -13.25
C ASN A 262 4.04 -12.88 -11.98
N LEU A 263 4.14 -13.50 -10.83
CA LEU A 263 4.09 -12.86 -9.52
C LEU A 263 5.47 -12.93 -8.86
N GLN A 264 6.07 -11.79 -8.62
CA GLN A 264 7.22 -11.68 -7.73
C GLN A 264 6.70 -11.35 -6.33
N VAL A 265 6.85 -12.28 -5.40
CA VAL A 265 6.32 -12.18 -4.05
C VAL A 265 7.45 -11.96 -3.06
N LYS A 266 7.28 -11.00 -2.17
CA LYS A 266 8.18 -10.79 -1.05
C LYS A 266 7.49 -11.21 0.24
N MET A 267 8.09 -12.19 0.90
CA MET A 267 7.59 -12.71 2.18
C MET A 267 8.19 -11.91 3.33
N GLU A 268 7.40 -11.70 4.38
CA GLU A 268 7.88 -11.17 5.66
C GLU A 268 8.62 -12.26 6.45
N ALA A 269 9.42 -11.83 7.43
CA ALA A 269 10.06 -12.76 8.35
C ALA A 269 9.00 -13.50 9.17
N ASN A 270 9.19 -14.82 9.35
CA ASN A 270 8.24 -15.64 10.09
C ASN A 270 8.13 -15.24 11.57
N LEU A 271 9.18 -14.66 12.14
CA LEU A 271 9.22 -14.23 13.53
C LEU A 271 9.40 -12.72 13.61
N SER A 272 8.52 -12.06 14.34
CA SER A 272 8.67 -10.66 14.71
C SER A 272 8.63 -10.50 16.21
N VAL A 273 9.50 -9.65 16.75
CA VAL A 273 9.56 -9.31 18.18
C VAL A 273 9.32 -7.80 18.31
N ARG A 274 8.45 -7.45 19.24
CA ARG A 274 8.11 -6.06 19.55
C ARG A 274 8.44 -5.78 21.00
N VAL A 275 9.17 -4.70 21.24
CA VAL A 275 9.48 -4.21 22.60
C VAL A 275 9.07 -2.75 22.65
N GLY A 276 8.41 -2.38 23.72
CA GLY A 276 7.95 -1.01 23.93
C GLY A 276 7.73 -0.72 25.40
N GLY A 277 7.33 0.49 25.68
CA GLY A 277 7.01 0.89 27.05
C GLY A 277 6.92 2.39 27.19
N ASN A 278 6.49 2.81 28.36
CA ASN A 278 6.50 4.21 28.76
C ASN A 278 7.07 4.33 30.16
N VAL A 279 7.80 5.42 30.37
CA VAL A 279 8.29 5.84 31.68
C VAL A 279 7.67 7.20 31.99
N SER A 280 6.98 7.28 33.12
CA SER A 280 6.28 8.49 33.54
C SER A 280 6.57 8.78 35.00
N SER A 281 6.64 10.06 35.35
CA SER A 281 6.68 10.51 36.76
C SER A 281 5.40 10.17 37.53
N SER A 282 4.31 9.84 36.85
CA SER A 282 3.02 9.52 37.43
C SER A 282 2.84 8.07 37.92
N GLY A 283 3.86 7.25 37.85
CA GLY A 283 3.79 5.83 38.30
C GLY A 283 3.12 4.86 37.35
N SER A 284 2.59 5.31 36.20
CA SER A 284 2.00 4.47 35.16
C SER A 284 3.06 3.85 34.24
N ASN A 285 4.21 3.47 34.81
CA ASN A 285 5.30 2.86 34.06
C ASN A 285 4.90 1.47 33.59
N GLN A 286 5.14 1.20 32.30
CA GLN A 286 4.80 -0.07 31.68
C GLN A 286 5.89 -0.52 30.72
N VAL A 287 6.11 -1.81 30.65
CA VAL A 287 6.95 -2.47 29.66
C VAL A 287 6.07 -3.42 28.87
N TYR A 288 6.19 -3.38 27.57
CA TYR A 288 5.51 -4.27 26.63
C TYR A 288 6.53 -5.15 25.91
N PHE A 289 6.21 -6.42 25.82
CA PHE A 289 6.92 -7.40 25.01
C PHE A 289 5.91 -8.20 24.19
N GLY A 290 6.11 -8.23 22.87
CA GLY A 290 5.30 -9.02 21.94
C GLY A 290 6.17 -9.89 21.05
N ALA A 291 5.70 -11.08 20.77
CA ALA A 291 6.30 -11.98 19.80
C ALA A 291 5.19 -12.52 18.88
N SER A 292 5.42 -12.49 17.60
CA SER A 292 4.51 -13.03 16.59
C SER A 292 5.28 -14.00 15.70
N TYR A 293 4.77 -15.22 15.58
CA TYR A 293 5.28 -16.22 14.67
C TYR A 293 4.22 -16.52 13.62
N GLN A 294 4.57 -16.36 12.36
CA GLN A 294 3.69 -16.59 11.22
C GLN A 294 4.31 -17.62 10.28
N ASN A 295 3.50 -18.51 9.75
CA ASN A 295 3.96 -19.51 8.79
C ASN A 295 2.87 -19.75 7.73
N LEU A 296 3.25 -19.53 6.48
CA LEU A 296 2.44 -19.78 5.30
C LEU A 296 2.93 -21.06 4.61
N ASN A 297 2.10 -22.09 4.65
CA ASN A 297 2.33 -23.34 3.95
C ASN A 297 1.08 -23.68 3.12
N TYR A 298 0.43 -24.84 3.32
CA TYR A 298 -0.86 -25.16 2.70
C TYR A 298 -2.02 -24.32 3.26
N TYR A 299 -1.82 -23.72 4.41
CA TYR A 299 -2.70 -22.80 5.13
C TYR A 299 -1.84 -21.84 5.95
N SER A 300 -2.38 -20.65 6.23
CA SER A 300 -1.70 -19.65 7.05
C SER A 300 -1.87 -19.95 8.53
N LYS A 301 -0.80 -19.87 9.31
CA LYS A 301 -0.81 -19.99 10.77
C LYS A 301 -0.15 -18.78 11.38
N GLU A 302 -0.75 -18.27 12.43
CA GLU A 302 -0.24 -17.14 13.20
C GLU A 302 -0.35 -17.45 14.69
N PHE A 303 0.75 -17.26 15.43
CA PHE A 303 0.81 -17.34 16.88
C PHE A 303 1.34 -16.02 17.43
N ASN A 304 0.56 -15.42 18.32
CA ASN A 304 0.94 -14.18 18.98
C ASN A 304 1.02 -14.38 20.47
N PHE A 305 2.08 -13.84 21.04
CA PHE A 305 2.27 -13.65 22.47
C PHE A 305 2.38 -12.15 22.73
N ASP A 306 1.60 -11.62 23.64
CA ASP A 306 1.65 -10.24 24.07
C ASP A 306 1.71 -10.19 25.60
N GLY A 307 2.76 -9.57 26.15
CA GLY A 307 2.96 -9.35 27.57
C GLY A 307 3.10 -7.87 27.88
N GLN A 308 2.35 -7.40 28.85
CA GLN A 308 2.42 -6.04 29.36
C GLN A 308 2.59 -6.10 30.87
N LEU A 309 3.71 -5.53 31.35
CA LEU A 309 4.04 -5.50 32.75
C LEU A 309 4.15 -4.05 33.22
N GLY A 310 3.36 -3.71 34.22
CA GLY A 310 3.33 -2.38 34.77
C GLY A 310 3.05 -2.40 36.28
N ARG A 311 3.19 -1.25 36.87
CA ARG A 311 2.88 -1.10 38.31
C ARG A 311 1.39 -1.29 38.61
N VAL A 312 0.53 -0.79 37.71
CA VAL A 312 -0.92 -0.74 37.88
C VAL A 312 -1.60 -1.83 37.08
N TYR A 313 -1.15 -2.06 35.84
CA TYR A 313 -1.77 -2.99 34.91
C TYR A 313 -0.75 -4.02 34.40
N ASN A 314 -1.14 -5.27 34.47
CA ASN A 314 -0.38 -6.38 33.89
C ASN A 314 -1.32 -7.20 33.00
N ASN A 315 -0.81 -7.65 31.87
CA ASN A 315 -1.57 -8.49 30.94
C ASN A 315 -0.64 -9.50 30.27
N VAL A 316 -1.14 -10.69 30.08
CA VAL A 316 -0.54 -11.72 29.21
C VAL A 316 -1.62 -12.25 28.31
N GLN A 317 -1.39 -12.21 27.00
CA GLN A 317 -2.31 -12.72 25.99
C GLN A 317 -1.59 -13.68 25.05
N LEU A 318 -2.25 -14.79 24.76
CA LEU A 318 -1.89 -15.74 23.72
C LEU A 318 -3.00 -15.74 22.67
N ALA A 319 -2.61 -15.68 21.40
CA ALA A 319 -3.57 -15.84 20.30
C ALA A 319 -2.99 -16.80 19.26
N ALA A 320 -3.83 -17.67 18.73
CA ALA A 320 -3.51 -18.56 17.63
C ALA A 320 -4.58 -18.39 16.54
N ARG A 321 -4.16 -18.25 15.29
CA ARG A 321 -5.05 -18.13 14.12
C ARG A 321 -4.61 -19.11 13.04
N ILE A 322 -5.59 -19.72 12.37
CA ILE A 322 -5.39 -20.58 11.21
C ILE A 322 -6.36 -20.16 10.13
N ASP A 323 -5.84 -19.88 8.94
CA ASP A 323 -6.62 -19.51 7.75
C ASP A 323 -6.54 -20.64 6.71
N PHE A 324 -7.70 -21.06 6.24
CA PHE A 324 -7.85 -22.11 5.23
C PHE A 324 -8.24 -21.50 3.89
N PRO A 325 -7.38 -21.60 2.84
CA PRO A 325 -7.68 -21.15 1.49
C PRO A 325 -8.58 -22.20 0.80
N THR A 326 -9.86 -22.21 1.16
CA THR A 326 -10.89 -23.06 0.55
C THR A 326 -11.80 -22.22 -0.33
N LYS A 327 -12.73 -22.86 -1.07
CA LYS A 327 -13.77 -22.14 -1.86
C LYS A 327 -14.53 -21.12 -1.02
N LEU A 328 -14.70 -21.38 0.28
CA LEU A 328 -15.17 -20.42 1.28
C LEU A 328 -14.05 -20.20 2.30
N PRO A 329 -13.18 -19.18 2.10
CA PRO A 329 -12.06 -18.92 2.99
C PRO A 329 -12.52 -18.75 4.44
N THR A 330 -12.03 -19.62 5.30
CA THR A 330 -12.44 -19.67 6.71
C THR A 330 -11.25 -19.45 7.61
N SER A 331 -11.41 -18.56 8.61
CA SER A 331 -10.39 -18.28 9.62
C SER A 331 -10.89 -18.69 10.99
N TYR A 332 -10.07 -19.42 11.74
CA TYR A 332 -10.31 -19.77 13.13
C TYR A 332 -9.29 -19.04 14.00
N LYS A 333 -9.75 -18.33 15.03
CA LYS A 333 -8.91 -17.61 15.97
C LYS A 333 -9.24 -17.99 17.40
N PHE A 334 -8.23 -18.46 18.12
CA PHE A 334 -8.26 -18.72 19.56
C PHE A 334 -7.53 -17.59 20.29
N ILE A 335 -8.08 -17.11 21.40
CA ILE A 335 -7.48 -16.07 22.23
C ILE A 335 -7.66 -16.48 23.69
N ALA A 336 -6.56 -16.46 24.45
CA ALA A 336 -6.56 -16.60 25.90
C ALA A 336 -5.82 -15.41 26.52
N SER A 337 -6.38 -14.80 27.55
CA SER A 337 -5.77 -13.65 28.22
C SER A 337 -6.02 -13.69 29.71
N ILE A 338 -5.01 -13.23 30.45
CA ILE A 338 -5.05 -12.97 31.88
C ILE A 338 -4.59 -11.55 32.11
N SER A 339 -5.41 -10.73 32.77
CA SER A 339 -5.05 -9.37 33.12
C SER A 339 -5.31 -9.08 34.61
N THR A 340 -4.50 -8.20 35.16
CA THR A 340 -4.66 -7.68 36.52
C THR A 340 -4.56 -6.16 36.53
N PHE A 341 -5.44 -5.52 37.22
CA PHE A 341 -5.47 -4.08 37.43
C PHE A 341 -5.49 -3.76 38.92
N ASP A 342 -4.60 -2.88 39.39
CA ASP A 342 -4.47 -2.50 40.80
C ASP A 342 -4.60 -0.98 40.95
N TYR A 343 -5.83 -0.53 41.18
CA TYR A 343 -6.14 0.88 41.36
C TYR A 343 -5.49 1.51 42.60
N PHE A 344 -5.25 0.74 43.65
CA PHE A 344 -4.60 1.22 44.86
C PHE A 344 -3.18 1.71 44.60
N LYS A 345 -2.45 1.03 43.75
CA LYS A 345 -1.09 1.45 43.35
C LYS A 345 -1.08 2.74 42.55
N GLU A 346 -2.12 3.00 41.75
CA GLU A 346 -2.28 4.25 41.01
C GLU A 346 -2.62 5.41 41.92
N ALA A 347 -3.58 5.23 42.83
CA ALA A 347 -4.05 6.28 43.74
C ALA A 347 -2.97 6.83 44.67
N LYS A 348 -2.02 6.00 45.11
CA LYS A 348 -0.89 6.44 45.95
C LYS A 348 0.02 7.49 45.30
N PHE A 349 0.00 7.59 43.97
CA PHE A 349 0.88 8.55 43.26
C PHE A 349 0.26 9.95 43.12
N PHE A 350 -1.09 10.03 43.04
CA PHE A 350 -1.78 11.29 42.76
C PHE A 350 -2.49 11.89 43.97
N SER A 351 -2.56 11.16 45.10
CA SER A 351 -3.34 11.56 46.24
C SER A 351 -2.55 11.43 47.52
N ASN A 352 -2.39 12.55 48.24
CA ASN A 352 -1.94 12.57 49.64
C ASN A 352 -3.09 12.21 50.60
N LYS A 353 -4.16 11.52 50.13
CA LYS A 353 -5.22 11.05 51.01
C LYS A 353 -4.75 9.82 51.76
N ASP A 354 -4.99 9.85 53.04
CA ASP A 354 -4.56 8.76 53.96
C ASP A 354 -5.26 7.41 53.67
N ASN A 355 -6.42 7.44 53.01
CA ASN A 355 -7.23 6.27 52.67
C ASN A 355 -7.69 6.29 51.20
N PRO A 356 -6.86 5.93 50.24
CA PRO A 356 -7.30 5.83 48.84
C PRO A 356 -8.23 4.61 48.66
N ALA A 357 -9.18 4.72 47.73
CA ALA A 357 -10.04 3.59 47.36
C ALA A 357 -9.21 2.39 46.92
N PHE A 358 -9.58 1.21 47.39
CA PHE A 358 -8.90 -0.04 47.02
C PHE A 358 -9.80 -0.79 46.04
N ASN A 359 -9.27 -1.09 44.87
CA ASN A 359 -9.93 -1.92 43.87
C ASN A 359 -8.86 -2.68 43.07
N LYS A 360 -8.87 -4.01 43.18
CA LYS A 360 -8.05 -4.91 42.37
C LYS A 360 -8.98 -5.74 41.53
N LYS A 361 -8.72 -5.73 40.19
CA LYS A 361 -9.44 -6.56 39.24
C LYS A 361 -8.53 -7.58 38.62
N ARG A 362 -9.02 -8.81 38.50
CA ARG A 362 -8.40 -9.86 37.73
C ARG A 362 -9.41 -10.38 36.71
N GLU A 363 -8.98 -10.41 35.46
CA GLU A 363 -9.80 -10.90 34.36
C GLU A 363 -9.05 -12.04 33.67
N GLU A 364 -9.74 -13.14 33.47
CA GLU A 364 -9.27 -14.28 32.69
C GLU A 364 -10.33 -14.60 31.65
N PHE A 365 -9.92 -14.73 30.39
CA PHE A 365 -10.88 -15.15 29.37
C PHE A 365 -10.25 -16.04 28.32
N VAL A 366 -11.12 -16.87 27.74
CA VAL A 366 -10.85 -17.67 26.55
C VAL A 366 -11.92 -17.39 25.52
N LYS A 367 -11.52 -17.09 24.27
CA LYS A 367 -12.43 -16.81 23.16
C LYS A 367 -12.04 -17.65 21.96
N LEU A 368 -13.06 -18.17 21.27
CA LEU A 368 -12.94 -18.80 19.97
C LEU A 368 -13.74 -17.97 18.96
N LYS A 369 -13.14 -17.67 17.82
CA LYS A 369 -13.74 -16.88 16.76
C LYS A 369 -13.63 -17.62 15.44
N VAL A 370 -14.69 -17.59 14.63
CA VAL A 370 -14.74 -18.11 13.28
C VAL A 370 -15.11 -16.98 12.35
N SER A 371 -14.28 -16.70 11.35
CA SER A 371 -14.53 -15.65 10.38
C SER A 371 -14.72 -16.22 8.99
N LEU A 372 -15.71 -15.69 8.28
CA LEU A 372 -16.09 -16.09 6.92
C LEU A 372 -16.25 -14.84 6.05
N PRO A 373 -15.93 -14.90 4.76
CA PRO A 373 -16.28 -13.82 3.85
C PRO A 373 -17.80 -13.71 3.75
N PHE A 374 -18.31 -12.49 3.80
CA PHE A 374 -19.73 -12.18 3.67
C PHE A 374 -19.90 -11.07 2.65
N LEU A 375 -20.45 -11.39 1.47
CA LEU A 375 -20.44 -10.53 0.29
C LEU A 375 -19.00 -10.21 -0.20
N SER A 376 -18.87 -9.54 -1.35
CA SER A 376 -17.56 -9.28 -1.99
C SER A 376 -16.61 -8.38 -1.18
N ARG A 377 -17.14 -7.60 -0.22
CA ARG A 377 -16.38 -6.58 0.54
C ARG A 377 -16.64 -6.62 2.04
N LYS A 378 -17.20 -7.70 2.57
CA LYS A 378 -17.56 -7.83 3.99
C LYS A 378 -17.10 -9.15 4.57
N LYS A 379 -16.88 -9.14 5.87
CA LYS A 379 -16.50 -10.31 6.67
C LYS A 379 -17.53 -10.49 7.78
N ALA A 380 -17.98 -11.70 8.00
CA ALA A 380 -18.76 -12.08 9.16
C ALA A 380 -17.86 -12.84 10.15
N GLU A 381 -17.88 -12.45 11.40
CA GLU A 381 -17.16 -13.11 12.47
C GLU A 381 -18.14 -13.55 13.55
N PHE A 382 -18.10 -14.83 13.89
CA PHE A 382 -18.86 -15.44 14.97
C PHE A 382 -17.89 -15.76 16.10
N GLY A 383 -18.19 -15.31 17.30
CA GLY A 383 -17.35 -15.53 18.48
C GLY A 383 -18.14 -16.13 19.63
N MET A 384 -17.48 -17.01 20.40
CA MET A 384 -17.94 -17.46 21.71
C MET A 384 -16.80 -17.39 22.69
N GLY A 385 -17.10 -17.19 23.96
CA GLY A 385 -16.07 -17.10 24.97
C GLY A 385 -16.60 -17.27 26.38
N ILE A 386 -15.68 -17.63 27.25
CA ILE A 386 -15.87 -17.70 28.68
C ILE A 386 -14.90 -16.75 29.35
N ALA A 387 -15.35 -16.08 30.38
CA ALA A 387 -14.52 -15.20 31.20
C ALA A 387 -14.80 -15.43 32.68
N ARG A 388 -13.74 -15.26 33.49
CA ARG A 388 -13.83 -15.17 34.93
C ARG A 388 -13.28 -13.80 35.34
N MET A 389 -14.06 -13.08 36.14
CA MET A 389 -13.68 -11.78 36.69
C MET A 389 -13.71 -11.88 38.20
N GLU A 390 -12.66 -11.37 38.83
CA GLU A 390 -12.52 -11.30 40.30
C GLU A 390 -12.24 -9.85 40.66
N ASP A 391 -13.14 -9.26 41.44
CA ASP A 391 -13.01 -7.91 41.98
C ASP A 391 -12.81 -7.97 43.48
N ARG A 392 -11.76 -7.30 43.99
CA ARG A 392 -11.48 -7.12 45.41
C ARG A 392 -11.52 -5.64 45.73
N TYR A 393 -12.36 -5.27 46.68
CA TYR A 393 -12.66 -3.87 47.00
C TYR A 393 -13.05 -3.68 48.46
N PHE A 394 -13.04 -2.42 48.91
CA PHE A 394 -13.66 -2.02 50.15
C PHE A 394 -14.90 -1.15 49.86
N GLN A 395 -15.99 -1.39 50.59
CA GLN A 395 -17.24 -0.67 50.38
C GLN A 395 -17.21 0.77 50.91
N THR A 396 -16.28 1.11 51.81
CA THR A 396 -16.13 2.45 52.36
C THR A 396 -14.70 2.93 52.37
N ASN A 397 -14.48 4.26 52.29
CA ASN A 397 -13.15 4.89 52.32
C ASN A 397 -12.66 5.17 53.74
N ILE A 398 -13.37 4.72 54.80
CA ILE A 398 -13.12 5.06 56.23
C ILE A 398 -12.51 3.89 56.99
N ILE A 399 -11.86 2.96 56.32
CA ILE A 399 -11.36 1.72 56.95
C ILE A 399 -9.83 1.73 57.00
N ASP A 400 -9.27 1.28 58.15
CA ASP A 400 -7.89 0.95 58.27
C ASP A 400 -7.59 -0.34 57.49
N PHE A 401 -6.86 -0.23 56.39
CA PHE A 401 -6.55 -1.32 55.47
C PHE A 401 -5.62 -2.38 56.10
N SER A 402 -5.05 -2.10 57.25
CA SER A 402 -4.14 -3.03 57.92
C SER A 402 -4.84 -4.15 58.68
N GLU A 403 -6.12 -3.91 59.10
CA GLU A 403 -6.87 -4.82 59.97
C GLU A 403 -8.16 -5.38 59.38
N THR A 404 -8.63 -4.83 58.23
CA THR A 404 -9.94 -5.17 57.70
C THR A 404 -9.88 -6.07 56.48
N LYS A 405 -10.66 -7.14 56.47
CA LYS A 405 -10.77 -8.07 55.33
C LYS A 405 -11.52 -7.38 54.19
N HIS A 406 -10.95 -7.39 52.98
CA HIS A 406 -11.59 -6.87 51.76
C HIS A 406 -12.74 -7.77 51.34
N ASP A 407 -13.74 -7.17 50.70
CA ASP A 407 -14.83 -7.87 49.99
C ASP A 407 -14.29 -8.42 48.68
N GLU A 408 -14.81 -9.59 48.30
CA GLU A 408 -14.44 -10.26 47.05
C GLU A 408 -15.70 -10.67 46.29
N SER A 409 -15.73 -10.33 44.99
CA SER A 409 -16.79 -10.75 44.09
C SER A 409 -16.19 -11.49 42.89
N THR A 410 -16.72 -12.67 42.62
CA THR A 410 -16.27 -13.48 41.47
C THR A 410 -17.47 -13.69 40.52
N TYR A 411 -17.23 -13.41 39.24
CA TYR A 411 -18.23 -13.57 38.17
C TYR A 411 -17.71 -14.54 37.11
N SER A 412 -18.57 -15.43 36.67
CA SER A 412 -18.34 -16.27 35.49
C SER A 412 -19.28 -15.81 34.37
N ILE A 413 -18.72 -15.49 33.24
CA ILE A 413 -19.45 -14.92 32.09
C ILE A 413 -19.29 -15.88 30.92
N PHE A 414 -20.40 -16.20 30.29
CA PHE A 414 -20.43 -16.85 28.98
C PHE A 414 -21.03 -15.86 27.99
N GLY A 415 -20.39 -15.66 26.85
CA GLY A 415 -20.83 -14.71 25.85
C GLY A 415 -20.65 -15.20 24.42
N GLY A 416 -21.52 -14.71 23.55
CA GLY A 416 -21.42 -14.87 22.11
C GLY A 416 -21.38 -13.51 21.41
N SER A 417 -20.75 -13.42 20.25
CA SER A 417 -20.68 -12.21 19.42
C SER A 417 -20.85 -12.54 17.95
N ILE A 418 -21.53 -11.64 17.24
CA ILE A 418 -21.59 -11.64 15.78
C ILE A 418 -21.12 -10.26 15.34
N VAL A 419 -20.08 -10.21 14.51
CA VAL A 419 -19.52 -8.96 14.00
C VAL A 419 -19.57 -9.01 12.48
N LEU A 420 -20.14 -7.97 11.88
CA LEU A 420 -20.09 -7.74 10.43
C LEU A 420 -19.14 -6.59 10.16
N GLU A 421 -18.04 -6.87 9.50
CA GLU A 421 -17.00 -5.89 9.19
C GLU A 421 -17.00 -5.59 7.70
N GLY A 422 -17.07 -4.30 7.34
CA GLY A 422 -16.90 -3.82 5.97
C GLY A 422 -15.48 -3.31 5.75
N CYS A 423 -14.82 -3.78 4.71
CA CYS A 423 -13.49 -3.30 4.37
C CYS A 423 -13.57 -1.99 3.59
N LEU A 424 -13.15 -0.87 4.20
CA LEU A 424 -13.07 0.46 3.58
C LEU A 424 -11.91 0.60 2.58
N LEU A 425 -10.98 -0.35 2.54
CA LEU A 425 -9.81 -0.34 1.64
C LEU A 425 -10.16 -0.45 0.14
N TYR A 426 -11.43 -0.71 -0.19
CA TYR A 426 -11.91 -0.84 -1.56
C TYR A 426 -12.77 0.32 -2.04
N THR A 427 -12.78 1.44 -1.36
CA THR A 427 -13.55 2.63 -1.79
C THR A 427 -12.82 3.49 -2.81
N SER A 428 -11.85 2.98 -3.54
CA SER A 428 -11.39 3.69 -4.74
C SER A 428 -12.25 3.29 -5.95
N ASP A 429 -13.53 3.60 -5.91
CA ASP A 429 -14.39 3.65 -7.10
C ASP A 429 -13.93 4.74 -8.11
N ALA A 430 -12.90 5.50 -7.74
CA ALA A 430 -12.26 6.48 -8.64
C ALA A 430 -11.50 5.83 -9.82
N ALA A 431 -11.37 4.51 -9.88
CA ALA A 431 -10.77 3.83 -11.04
C ALA A 431 -11.81 3.33 -12.04
N ASP A 432 -13.09 3.32 -11.70
CA ASP A 432 -14.16 2.84 -12.59
C ASP A 432 -14.85 3.98 -13.37
N GLU A 433 -14.49 5.24 -13.10
CA GLU A 433 -15.00 6.42 -13.82
C GLU A 433 -13.98 7.08 -14.79
N LEU A 434 -12.85 6.41 -15.08
CA LEU A 434 -11.87 6.92 -16.05
C LEU A 434 -11.90 6.14 -17.37
#